data_6491cbaf0ba885dccadc6c153006cfeb
#
_entry.id   6491cbaf0ba885dccadc6c153006cfeb
#
_cell.length_a   1.000
_cell.length_b   1.000
_cell.length_c   1.000
_cell.angle_alpha   90.00
_cell.angle_beta   90.00
_cell.angle_gamma   90.00
#
_symmetry.space_group_name_H-M   'P 1'
#
loop_
_entity.id
_entity.type
_entity.pdbx_description
1 polymer ?
#
loop_
_entity_poly.entity_id
_entity_poly.type
_entity_poly.pdbx_seq_one_letter_code
_entity_poly.pdbx_strand_id
1 'polypeptide(L)'
;MNKITRKSFLKVLAATMVGGAAASALTGAAAPVSIDETNGKVSRWVKNNLNPDGPLTIAKQGMFSSGGTVTAPVAGTYDATTNWLDTTRAGNTAHVDHANVLYQIPADSNGWPMVYLHGYGQSRMGWITTPDGRQDWADLFLRNGYSAFLVDQPRRGEAGSTAQMSTDGFLDTWSADSKDYKPGDQAWYTHFRIGRVAPERYEGSQFPEGDAAQNQFFRQMTPNTGDFDQAVAAAALGEVMKDVQTLTGHKSIFVTHSQGGAVGWDVPADNIAAIVAIEPGGTPAIGSEQYTKLLSAGIPIAIYFGDYIDNGPEDIMSTSFWRRVRDGALAFAAQYNADGGDCTVVDLPKIGITGNSHFMFQELNNKEIADHIYQWLESRALA
;
A
#
# COMPACT_ATOMS: atom_id res chain seq x y z
N MET A 1 30.30 -34.77 6.83
CA MET A 1 30.06 -33.37 6.51
C MET A 1 31.23 -32.83 5.71
N ASN A 2 31.12 -32.74 4.41
CA ASN A 2 32.19 -32.24 3.54
C ASN A 2 32.21 -30.71 3.62
N LYS A 3 33.29 -30.14 4.06
CA LYS A 3 33.54 -28.70 4.05
C LYS A 3 33.69 -28.23 2.61
N ILE A 4 32.70 -27.42 2.14
CA ILE A 4 32.84 -26.70 0.89
C ILE A 4 33.91 -25.63 1.09
N THR A 5 34.98 -25.71 0.31
CA THR A 5 36.09 -24.75 0.39
C THR A 5 35.73 -23.49 -0.41
N ARG A 6 36.28 -22.34 -0.02
CA ARG A 6 36.13 -21.05 -0.71
C ARG A 6 36.39 -21.10 -2.22
N LYS A 7 37.29 -21.99 -2.64
CA LYS A 7 37.60 -22.25 -4.06
C LYS A 7 36.48 -23.00 -4.78
N SER A 8 35.74 -23.88 -4.10
CA SER A 8 34.60 -24.58 -4.69
C SER A 8 33.38 -23.66 -4.86
N PHE A 9 33.17 -22.73 -3.92
CA PHE A 9 32.14 -21.72 -4.01
C PHE A 9 32.38 -20.76 -5.19
N LEU A 10 33.61 -20.29 -5.37
CA LEU A 10 33.99 -19.44 -6.50
C LEU A 10 33.89 -20.13 -7.86
N LYS A 11 34.13 -21.44 -7.93
CA LYS A 11 33.95 -22.21 -9.18
C LYS A 11 32.48 -22.41 -9.54
N VAL A 12 31.59 -22.56 -8.56
CA VAL A 12 30.15 -22.63 -8.82
C VAL A 12 29.63 -21.27 -9.29
N LEU A 13 30.12 -20.16 -8.73
CA LEU A 13 29.75 -18.80 -9.16
C LEU A 13 30.26 -18.49 -10.58
N ALA A 14 31.46 -18.97 -10.93
CA ALA A 14 32.03 -18.80 -12.27
C ALA A 14 31.36 -19.67 -13.35
N ALA A 15 30.85 -20.85 -12.98
CA ALA A 15 30.17 -21.74 -13.91
C ALA A 15 28.76 -21.26 -14.30
N THR A 16 28.13 -20.45 -13.45
CA THR A 16 26.83 -19.81 -13.75
C THR A 16 26.96 -18.54 -14.60
N MET A 17 28.18 -18.01 -14.78
CA MET A 17 28.40 -16.81 -15.61
C MET A 17 28.92 -17.09 -17.02
N VAL A 18 29.12 -18.36 -17.42
CA VAL A 18 29.61 -18.74 -18.75
C VAL A 18 28.50 -19.41 -19.56
N GLY A 19 27.34 -18.84 -19.55
CA GLY A 19 26.23 -19.17 -20.42
C GLY A 19 25.83 -17.96 -21.27
N GLY A 20 26.60 -17.67 -22.33
CA GLY A 20 26.15 -16.88 -23.48
C GLY A 20 25.91 -15.40 -23.29
N ALA A 21 26.96 -14.62 -23.08
CA ALA A 21 26.90 -13.20 -23.39
C ALA A 21 27.74 -12.91 -24.63
N ALA A 22 27.09 -12.87 -25.78
CA ALA A 22 27.62 -12.11 -26.91
C ALA A 22 27.50 -10.63 -26.55
N ALA A 23 28.64 -9.95 -26.38
CA ALA A 23 28.69 -8.51 -26.15
C ALA A 23 28.11 -7.80 -27.36
N SER A 24 26.89 -7.30 -27.28
CA SER A 24 26.37 -6.27 -28.16
C SER A 24 26.69 -4.92 -27.55
N ALA A 25 27.37 -4.10 -28.34
CA ALA A 25 27.79 -2.74 -28.00
C ALA A 25 26.59 -1.92 -27.52
N LEU A 26 26.78 -1.23 -26.39
CA LEU A 26 25.84 -0.27 -25.83
C LEU A 26 25.65 0.91 -26.81
N THR A 27 24.68 0.82 -27.67
CA THR A 27 24.01 1.96 -28.27
C THR A 27 22.67 2.10 -27.60
N GLY A 28 22.52 3.15 -26.85
CA GLY A 28 21.48 3.70 -26.02
C GLY A 28 20.00 3.28 -26.14
N ALA A 29 19.69 2.03 -26.33
CA ALA A 29 18.38 1.47 -26.09
C ALA A 29 18.58 0.13 -25.35
N ALA A 30 18.15 0.07 -24.11
CA ALA A 30 18.15 -1.18 -23.38
C ALA A 30 17.39 -2.23 -24.17
N ALA A 31 18.06 -3.33 -24.55
CA ALA A 31 17.39 -4.47 -25.17
C ALA A 31 16.29 -4.97 -24.20
N PRO A 32 15.09 -5.27 -24.69
CA PRO A 32 14.04 -5.80 -23.84
C PRO A 32 14.54 -7.10 -23.18
N VAL A 33 14.51 -7.12 -21.85
CA VAL A 33 14.79 -8.33 -21.10
C VAL A 33 13.68 -9.33 -21.39
N SER A 34 13.97 -10.35 -22.18
CA SER A 34 13.04 -11.46 -22.36
C SER A 34 13.11 -12.33 -21.12
N ILE A 35 12.13 -12.24 -20.28
CA ILE A 35 11.90 -13.18 -19.20
C ILE A 35 10.95 -14.22 -19.77
N ASP A 36 11.40 -15.47 -19.78
CA ASP A 36 10.74 -16.70 -20.20
C ASP A 36 9.34 -16.56 -20.84
N GLU A 37 9.27 -16.68 -22.15
CA GLU A 37 8.02 -16.54 -22.91
C GLU A 37 7.01 -17.68 -22.65
N THR A 38 7.41 -18.79 -22.04
CA THR A 38 6.48 -19.82 -21.57
C THR A 38 5.59 -19.32 -20.44
N ASN A 39 6.08 -18.29 -19.74
CA ASN A 39 5.29 -17.45 -18.83
C ASN A 39 4.96 -16.08 -19.43
N GLY A 40 4.92 -15.86 -20.68
CA GLY A 40 4.71 -14.61 -21.46
C GLY A 40 4.14 -13.35 -20.76
N LYS A 41 3.81 -13.52 -19.53
CA LYS A 41 3.12 -12.70 -18.56
C LYS A 41 4.04 -11.68 -17.88
N VAL A 42 5.33 -12.01 -17.70
CA VAL A 42 6.30 -11.14 -17.04
C VAL A 42 6.98 -10.19 -18.03
N SER A 43 7.21 -10.64 -19.25
CA SER A 43 7.82 -9.82 -20.29
C SER A 43 6.92 -8.63 -20.69
N ARG A 44 5.60 -8.80 -20.68
CA ARG A 44 4.65 -7.72 -20.97
C ARG A 44 4.66 -6.68 -19.85
N TRP A 45 4.68 -7.10 -18.60
CA TRP A 45 4.78 -6.22 -17.44
C TRP A 45 6.07 -5.40 -17.48
N VAL A 46 7.22 -6.04 -17.73
CA VAL A 46 8.52 -5.34 -17.85
C VAL A 46 8.50 -4.33 -19.00
N LYS A 47 7.91 -4.66 -20.15
CA LYS A 47 7.81 -3.72 -21.28
C LYS A 47 6.95 -2.49 -20.96
N ASN A 48 5.85 -2.68 -20.25
CA ASN A 48 4.95 -1.58 -19.88
C ASN A 48 5.56 -0.67 -18.81
N ASN A 49 6.43 -1.23 -17.97
CA ASN A 49 7.13 -0.48 -16.92
C ASN A 49 8.33 0.33 -17.46
N LEU A 50 8.64 0.23 -18.74
CA LEU A 50 9.57 1.16 -19.37
C LEU A 50 8.85 2.50 -19.54
N ASN A 51 9.23 3.43 -18.67
CA ASN A 51 8.57 4.73 -18.52
C ASN A 51 8.52 5.51 -19.83
N PRO A 52 7.35 5.72 -20.45
CA PRO A 52 7.22 6.46 -21.70
C PRO A 52 7.51 7.96 -21.55
N ASP A 53 7.39 8.51 -20.33
CA ASP A 53 7.54 9.95 -20.06
C ASP A 53 8.98 10.35 -19.72
N GLY A 54 9.94 9.46 -19.96
CA GLY A 54 11.35 9.68 -19.69
C GLY A 54 11.77 9.42 -18.24
N PRO A 55 13.05 9.68 -17.89
CA PRO A 55 13.57 9.35 -16.58
C PRO A 55 12.92 10.20 -15.48
N LEU A 56 12.68 9.57 -14.33
CA LEU A 56 12.37 10.27 -13.09
C LEU A 56 13.66 10.60 -12.35
N THR A 57 13.88 11.89 -12.01
CA THR A 57 15.05 12.30 -11.26
C THR A 57 14.75 12.38 -9.78
N ILE A 58 15.38 11.50 -9.00
CA ILE A 58 15.24 11.42 -7.55
C ILE A 58 16.45 12.08 -6.89
N ALA A 59 16.20 13.12 -6.08
CA ALA A 59 17.23 13.78 -5.29
C ALA A 59 17.64 12.94 -4.08
N LYS A 60 16.70 12.23 -3.46
CA LYS A 60 16.94 11.39 -2.26
C LYS A 60 15.98 10.24 -2.21
N GLN A 61 16.50 9.08 -1.82
CA GLN A 61 15.67 7.90 -1.51
C GLN A 61 16.26 7.12 -0.33
N GLY A 62 15.45 6.33 0.34
CA GLY A 62 15.89 5.49 1.44
C GLY A 62 14.73 4.77 2.12
N MET A 63 15.06 4.14 3.23
CA MET A 63 14.10 3.44 4.07
C MET A 63 14.36 3.76 5.53
N PHE A 64 13.30 3.74 6.34
CA PHE A 64 13.38 3.84 7.79
C PHE A 64 12.19 3.10 8.44
N SER A 65 12.31 2.85 9.74
CA SER A 65 11.23 2.29 10.54
C SER A 65 10.85 3.28 11.65
N SER A 66 9.55 3.39 11.94
CA SER A 66 9.02 4.33 12.93
C SER A 66 8.04 3.66 13.88
N GLY A 67 8.00 4.17 15.12
CA GLY A 67 7.09 3.68 16.14
C GLY A 67 7.45 2.30 16.67
N GLY A 68 6.43 1.58 17.13
CA GLY A 68 6.59 0.26 17.73
C GLY A 68 7.07 0.30 19.18
N THR A 69 7.45 -0.85 19.66
CA THR A 69 7.90 -1.05 21.04
C THR A 69 9.14 -1.94 21.11
N VAL A 70 9.85 -1.86 22.22
CA VAL A 70 10.88 -2.83 22.57
C VAL A 70 10.33 -3.75 23.65
N THR A 71 10.32 -5.05 23.39
CA THR A 71 9.80 -6.05 24.32
C THR A 71 10.89 -7.04 24.72
N ALA A 72 10.75 -7.58 25.93
CA ALA A 72 11.54 -8.70 26.45
C ALA A 72 10.57 -9.86 26.76
N PRO A 73 10.22 -10.68 25.77
CA PRO A 73 9.19 -11.71 25.94
C PRO A 73 9.53 -12.78 26.98
N VAL A 74 10.83 -13.00 27.26
CA VAL A 74 11.28 -13.91 28.30
C VAL A 74 12.14 -13.14 29.29
N ALA A 75 11.63 -13.01 30.52
CA ALA A 75 12.33 -12.33 31.60
C ALA A 75 13.65 -13.07 31.95
N GLY A 76 14.65 -12.32 32.37
CA GLY A 76 15.96 -12.86 32.77
C GLY A 76 17.09 -11.93 32.39
N THR A 77 18.33 -12.49 32.51
CA THR A 77 19.55 -11.82 32.09
C THR A 77 20.10 -12.54 30.87
N TYR A 78 20.43 -11.81 29.84
CA TYR A 78 21.11 -12.37 28.69
C TYR A 78 22.52 -12.79 29.05
N ASP A 79 22.89 -14.03 28.76
CA ASP A 79 24.23 -14.56 28.97
C ASP A 79 24.93 -14.74 27.62
N ALA A 80 25.88 -13.85 27.34
CA ALA A 80 26.66 -13.86 26.11
C ALA A 80 27.68 -15.03 26.06
N THR A 81 27.86 -15.75 27.16
CA THR A 81 28.74 -16.92 27.20
C THR A 81 28.03 -18.21 26.79
N THR A 82 26.73 -18.24 26.82
CA THR A 82 25.92 -19.30 26.21
C THR A 82 25.98 -19.17 24.69
N ASN A 83 25.64 -20.22 23.98
CA ASN A 83 25.77 -20.18 22.54
C ASN A 83 24.87 -19.08 21.92
N TRP A 84 25.26 -18.55 20.77
CA TRP A 84 24.55 -17.51 20.03
C TRP A 84 23.14 -17.90 19.61
N LEU A 85 22.79 -19.19 19.68
CA LEU A 85 21.43 -19.72 19.49
C LEU A 85 20.75 -19.96 20.84
N ASP A 86 20.79 -18.99 21.76
CA ASP A 86 20.09 -19.10 23.03
C ASP A 86 18.62 -19.45 22.83
N THR A 87 18.28 -20.72 23.06
CA THR A 87 16.91 -21.23 22.92
C THR A 87 16.00 -20.80 24.06
N THR A 88 16.56 -20.34 25.18
CA THR A 88 15.77 -19.84 26.31
C THR A 88 15.25 -18.44 26.06
N ARG A 89 15.93 -17.66 25.24
CA ARG A 89 15.66 -16.25 24.97
C ARG A 89 15.61 -15.35 26.21
N ALA A 90 16.13 -15.81 27.35
CA ALA A 90 16.14 -15.05 28.59
C ALA A 90 16.96 -13.75 28.43
N GLY A 91 16.37 -12.62 28.78
CA GLY A 91 17.01 -11.31 28.68
C GLY A 91 17.22 -10.76 27.27
N ASN A 92 16.77 -11.47 26.23
CA ASN A 92 16.73 -10.94 24.86
C ASN A 92 15.62 -9.91 24.71
N THR A 93 15.90 -8.86 23.93
CA THR A 93 14.89 -7.87 23.54
C THR A 93 14.59 -7.96 22.04
N ALA A 94 13.41 -7.54 21.66
CA ALA A 94 12.99 -7.43 20.27
C ALA A 94 12.30 -6.10 20.00
N HIS A 95 12.62 -5.46 18.87
CA HIS A 95 11.89 -4.30 18.35
C HIS A 95 10.76 -4.80 17.48
N VAL A 96 9.52 -4.45 17.85
CA VAL A 96 8.31 -5.02 17.27
C VAL A 96 7.25 -3.96 17.03
N ASP A 97 6.27 -4.28 16.18
CA ASP A 97 5.08 -3.47 15.93
C ASP A 97 5.38 -2.03 15.43
N HIS A 98 6.51 -1.86 14.72
CA HIS A 98 6.85 -0.63 14.02
C HIS A 98 6.27 -0.62 12.60
N ALA A 99 6.12 0.56 12.01
CA ALA A 99 5.90 0.73 10.57
C ALA A 99 7.24 0.76 9.83
N ASN A 100 7.26 0.33 8.56
CA ASN A 100 8.40 0.45 7.67
C ASN A 100 8.06 1.38 6.50
N VAL A 101 8.97 2.29 6.15
CA VAL A 101 8.75 3.32 5.14
C VAL A 101 9.85 3.29 4.10
N LEU A 102 9.47 3.13 2.84
CA LEU A 102 10.30 3.44 1.67
C LEU A 102 9.97 4.85 1.22
N TYR A 103 10.98 5.71 1.00
CA TYR A 103 10.72 7.05 0.53
C TYR A 103 11.54 7.45 -0.69
N GLN A 104 10.97 8.35 -1.48
CA GLN A 104 11.60 9.00 -2.62
C GLN A 104 11.22 10.49 -2.63
N ILE A 105 12.23 11.34 -2.80
CA ILE A 105 12.08 12.79 -2.91
C ILE A 105 12.55 13.18 -4.31
N PRO A 106 11.69 13.77 -5.16
CA PRO A 106 12.07 14.16 -6.50
C PRO A 106 13.02 15.38 -6.47
N ALA A 107 13.81 15.55 -7.53
CA ALA A 107 14.74 16.67 -7.62
C ALA A 107 14.02 18.02 -7.67
N ASP A 108 12.87 18.07 -8.35
CA ASP A 108 12.02 19.25 -8.46
C ASP A 108 10.84 19.14 -7.48
N SER A 109 11.15 19.01 -6.17
CA SER A 109 10.12 18.84 -5.14
C SER A 109 9.32 20.13 -4.95
N ASN A 110 7.97 20.00 -4.90
CA ASN A 110 7.06 21.08 -4.50
C ASN A 110 7.00 21.27 -2.96
N GLY A 111 7.70 20.43 -2.19
CA GLY A 111 7.75 20.46 -0.74
C GLY A 111 6.74 19.54 -0.05
N TRP A 112 5.65 19.16 -0.69
CA TRP A 112 4.62 18.36 -0.04
C TRP A 112 4.93 16.86 -0.04
N PRO A 113 5.03 16.21 1.14
CA PRO A 113 5.14 14.77 1.23
C PRO A 113 3.76 14.11 1.18
N MET A 114 3.64 13.06 0.38
CA MET A 114 2.50 12.13 0.36
C MET A 114 2.87 10.84 1.09
N VAL A 115 2.13 10.51 2.13
CA VAL A 115 2.28 9.26 2.88
C VAL A 115 1.18 8.30 2.44
N TYR A 116 1.56 7.16 1.89
CA TYR A 116 0.64 6.17 1.31
C TYR A 116 0.47 4.97 2.24
N LEU A 117 -0.75 4.69 2.64
CA LEU A 117 -1.12 3.57 3.49
C LEU A 117 -2.05 2.59 2.79
N HIS A 118 -1.61 1.35 2.67
CA HIS A 118 -2.36 0.26 2.02
C HIS A 118 -3.52 -0.27 2.85
N GLY A 119 -4.39 -1.06 2.22
CA GLY A 119 -5.52 -1.76 2.84
C GLY A 119 -5.19 -3.17 3.33
N TYR A 120 -6.26 -3.90 3.67
CA TYR A 120 -6.20 -5.30 4.10
C TYR A 120 -5.56 -6.18 3.04
N GLY A 121 -4.73 -7.13 3.48
CA GLY A 121 -4.06 -8.09 2.58
C GLY A 121 -3.10 -7.47 1.56
N GLN A 122 -2.70 -6.22 1.74
CA GLN A 122 -1.78 -5.51 0.86
C GLN A 122 -0.52 -5.04 1.61
N SER A 123 0.40 -4.48 0.85
CA SER A 123 1.60 -3.78 1.32
C SER A 123 1.77 -2.50 0.50
N ARG A 124 2.83 -1.74 0.79
CA ARG A 124 3.23 -0.58 -0.02
C ARG A 124 3.40 -0.88 -1.52
N MET A 125 3.58 -2.15 -1.87
CA MET A 125 3.71 -2.58 -3.28
C MET A 125 2.53 -2.12 -4.14
N GLY A 126 1.32 -2.04 -3.57
CA GLY A 126 0.14 -1.58 -4.31
C GLY A 126 0.21 -0.14 -4.80
N TRP A 127 1.09 0.69 -4.23
CA TRP A 127 1.26 2.09 -4.57
C TRP A 127 2.41 2.37 -5.54
N ILE A 128 3.36 1.43 -5.68
CA ILE A 128 4.58 1.58 -6.49
C ILE A 128 4.58 0.68 -7.73
N THR A 129 3.47 0.05 -8.05
CA THR A 129 3.28 -0.73 -9.28
C THR A 129 1.81 -0.89 -9.61
N THR A 130 1.52 -1.12 -10.88
CA THR A 130 0.20 -1.56 -11.34
C THR A 130 0.27 -3.03 -11.76
N PRO A 131 -0.85 -3.77 -11.79
CA PRO A 131 -0.86 -5.18 -12.17
C PRO A 131 -0.34 -5.46 -13.58
N ASP A 132 -0.38 -4.48 -14.47
CA ASP A 132 0.07 -4.55 -15.86
C ASP A 132 1.35 -3.72 -16.14
N GLY A 133 1.96 -3.14 -15.11
CA GLY A 133 3.25 -2.45 -15.17
C GLY A 133 3.21 -1.03 -15.78
N ARG A 134 2.04 -0.40 -15.83
CA ARG A 134 1.92 1.04 -16.16
C ARG A 134 2.42 1.89 -14.99
N GLN A 135 2.45 3.22 -15.21
CA GLN A 135 2.72 4.17 -14.14
C GLN A 135 1.73 4.00 -12.99
N ASP A 136 2.26 3.95 -11.80
CA ASP A 136 1.53 3.92 -10.54
C ASP A 136 1.37 5.33 -9.95
N TRP A 137 0.61 5.43 -8.87
CA TRP A 137 0.38 6.73 -8.25
C TRP A 137 1.64 7.34 -7.61
N ALA A 138 2.56 6.54 -7.07
CA ALA A 138 3.80 7.08 -6.54
C ALA A 138 4.62 7.76 -7.66
N ASP A 139 4.76 7.12 -8.84
CA ASP A 139 5.46 7.71 -10.00
C ASP A 139 4.72 8.95 -10.52
N LEU A 140 3.38 8.89 -10.67
CA LEU A 140 2.60 10.02 -11.15
C LEU A 140 2.73 11.26 -10.26
N PHE A 141 2.66 11.10 -8.94
CA PHE A 141 2.79 12.22 -8.01
C PHE A 141 4.25 12.69 -7.84
N LEU A 142 5.24 11.79 -7.87
CA LEU A 142 6.65 12.16 -7.90
C LEU A 142 6.98 13.07 -9.09
N ARG A 143 6.39 12.82 -10.27
CA ARG A 143 6.54 13.67 -11.47
C ARG A 143 5.88 15.03 -11.34
N ASN A 144 4.92 15.16 -10.46
CA ASN A 144 4.29 16.44 -10.10
C ASN A 144 4.95 17.10 -8.87
N GLY A 145 6.14 16.64 -8.48
CA GLY A 145 6.94 17.25 -7.42
C GLY A 145 6.64 16.81 -6.00
N TYR A 146 5.65 15.93 -5.77
CA TYR A 146 5.40 15.41 -4.44
C TYR A 146 6.45 14.38 -4.03
N SER A 147 6.84 14.39 -2.77
CA SER A 147 7.65 13.31 -2.23
C SER A 147 6.77 12.10 -1.86
N ALA A 148 7.20 10.89 -2.18
CA ALA A 148 6.46 9.67 -1.87
C ALA A 148 7.05 8.95 -0.65
N PHE A 149 6.20 8.64 0.33
CA PHE A 149 6.50 7.85 1.52
C PHE A 149 5.55 6.64 1.56
N LEU A 150 6.06 5.49 1.21
CA LEU A 150 5.30 4.27 1.00
C LEU A 150 5.41 3.38 2.23
N VAL A 151 4.30 3.17 2.93
CA VAL A 151 4.28 2.56 4.26
C VAL A 151 3.79 1.12 4.21
N ASP A 152 4.54 0.22 4.84
CA ASP A 152 4.02 -1.02 5.38
C ASP A 152 3.62 -0.80 6.83
N GLN A 153 2.33 -0.99 7.14
CA GLN A 153 1.84 -0.87 8.51
C GLN A 153 2.35 -2.01 9.40
N PRO A 154 2.36 -1.86 10.73
CA PRO A 154 2.77 -2.92 11.64
C PRO A 154 2.15 -4.27 11.32
N ARG A 155 2.94 -5.32 11.47
CA ARG A 155 2.54 -6.72 11.18
C ARG A 155 2.22 -7.01 9.73
N ARG A 156 2.78 -6.20 8.80
CA ARG A 156 2.56 -6.36 7.36
C ARG A 156 3.84 -6.10 6.58
N GLY A 157 4.07 -6.85 5.50
CA GLY A 157 5.19 -6.64 4.60
C GLY A 157 6.54 -6.66 5.33
N GLU A 158 7.38 -5.66 5.09
CA GLU A 158 8.67 -5.53 5.78
C GLU A 158 8.55 -5.04 7.24
N ALA A 159 7.36 -4.60 7.66
CA ALA A 159 7.04 -4.26 9.04
C ALA A 159 6.46 -5.47 9.82
N GLY A 160 6.83 -6.67 9.43
CA GLY A 160 6.26 -7.91 9.95
C GLY A 160 6.69 -8.31 11.36
N SER A 161 7.63 -7.59 11.99
CA SER A 161 8.11 -7.93 13.33
C SER A 161 7.04 -7.67 14.39
N THR A 162 6.67 -8.72 15.15
CA THR A 162 5.70 -8.64 16.24
C THR A 162 6.02 -9.62 17.36
N ALA A 163 5.68 -9.26 18.60
CA ALA A 163 5.72 -10.17 19.74
C ALA A 163 4.43 -10.98 19.90
N GLN A 164 3.37 -10.58 19.21
CA GLN A 164 2.13 -11.35 19.22
C GLN A 164 2.19 -12.43 18.16
N MET A 165 1.93 -13.67 18.59
CA MET A 165 1.56 -14.70 17.65
C MET A 165 0.09 -14.50 17.30
N SER A 166 -0.28 -14.74 16.05
CA SER A 166 -1.67 -14.82 15.67
C SER A 166 -2.37 -15.85 16.56
N THR A 167 -3.52 -15.48 17.11
CA THR A 167 -4.33 -16.38 17.96
C THR A 167 -4.80 -17.60 17.21
N ASP A 168 -4.81 -17.54 15.90
CA ASP A 168 -5.30 -18.58 15.00
C ASP A 168 -4.15 -19.38 14.35
N GLY A 169 -2.97 -19.36 14.96
CA GLY A 169 -1.88 -20.27 14.59
C GLY A 169 -0.99 -19.77 13.50
N PHE A 170 -0.95 -18.44 13.32
CA PHE A 170 0.20 -17.92 12.68
C PHE A 170 0.38 -18.18 11.20
N LEU A 171 0.62 -17.23 10.53
CA LEU A 171 1.00 -17.23 9.14
C LEU A 171 -0.16 -17.55 8.24
N ASP A 172 -0.51 -16.56 7.68
CA ASP A 172 -1.15 -16.44 6.41
C ASP A 172 -0.53 -17.30 5.31
N THR A 173 -0.12 -18.49 5.60
CA THR A 173 0.08 -19.48 4.59
C THR A 173 -1.28 -20.06 4.26
N TRP A 174 -1.71 -19.88 3.04
CA TRP A 174 -2.89 -20.58 2.55
C TRP A 174 -2.72 -22.08 2.75
N SER A 175 -3.54 -22.65 3.62
CA SER A 175 -3.75 -24.08 3.72
C SER A 175 -5.24 -24.35 3.91
N ALA A 176 -5.70 -25.50 3.45
CA ALA A 176 -7.10 -25.89 3.58
C ALA A 176 -7.56 -25.99 5.06
N ASP A 177 -6.61 -26.18 5.98
CA ASP A 177 -6.83 -26.30 7.41
C ASP A 177 -6.60 -25.00 8.18
N SER A 178 -6.13 -23.96 7.51
CA SER A 178 -5.87 -22.66 8.11
C SER A 178 -7.18 -21.91 8.32
N LYS A 179 -7.42 -21.47 9.54
CA LYS A 179 -8.55 -20.59 9.87
C LYS A 179 -8.25 -19.13 9.65
N ASP A 180 -6.96 -18.77 9.60
CA ASP A 180 -6.47 -17.42 9.42
C ASP A 180 -5.84 -17.25 8.07
N TYR A 181 -6.65 -16.99 7.14
CA TYR A 181 -6.18 -16.80 5.81
C TYR A 181 -6.52 -15.39 5.33
N LYS A 182 -5.65 -14.85 4.51
CA LYS A 182 -6.10 -13.85 3.56
C LYS A 182 -7.15 -14.49 2.64
N PRO A 183 -8.15 -13.75 2.19
CA PRO A 183 -9.13 -14.26 1.24
C PRO A 183 -8.43 -14.91 0.04
N GLY A 184 -8.92 -16.05 -0.42
CA GLY A 184 -8.47 -16.63 -1.68
C GLY A 184 -8.76 -15.68 -2.85
N ASP A 185 -8.07 -15.91 -3.96
CA ASP A 185 -8.12 -15.07 -5.15
C ASP A 185 -9.54 -14.75 -5.62
N GLN A 186 -10.45 -15.74 -5.59
CA GLN A 186 -11.83 -15.57 -6.01
C GLN A 186 -12.60 -14.63 -5.10
N ALA A 187 -12.47 -14.81 -3.78
CA ALA A 187 -13.13 -13.93 -2.82
C ALA A 187 -12.60 -12.49 -2.93
N TRP A 188 -11.29 -12.34 -3.09
CA TRP A 188 -10.65 -11.05 -3.33
C TRP A 188 -11.20 -10.36 -4.57
N TYR A 189 -11.29 -11.12 -5.68
CA TYR A 189 -11.81 -10.63 -6.96
C TYR A 189 -13.26 -10.14 -6.85
N THR A 190 -14.11 -10.96 -6.26
CA THR A 190 -15.55 -10.71 -6.13
C THR A 190 -15.85 -9.58 -5.15
N HIS A 191 -15.28 -9.63 -3.94
CA HIS A 191 -15.60 -8.66 -2.88
C HIS A 191 -15.10 -7.26 -3.15
N PHE A 192 -14.07 -7.12 -3.99
CA PHE A 192 -13.53 -5.82 -4.35
C PHE A 192 -13.96 -5.35 -5.74
N ARG A 193 -15.02 -5.94 -6.28
CA ARG A 193 -15.75 -5.46 -7.46
C ARG A 193 -14.95 -5.42 -8.76
N ILE A 194 -13.96 -6.31 -8.92
CA ILE A 194 -13.25 -6.49 -10.19
C ILE A 194 -14.18 -7.21 -11.19
N GLY A 195 -14.91 -8.20 -10.71
CA GLY A 195 -15.89 -8.96 -11.46
C GLY A 195 -16.64 -9.92 -10.54
N ARG A 196 -17.54 -10.70 -11.11
CA ARG A 196 -18.34 -11.67 -10.35
C ARG A 196 -17.52 -12.88 -9.91
N VAL A 197 -16.77 -13.45 -10.83
CA VAL A 197 -15.87 -14.60 -10.63
C VAL A 197 -14.70 -14.45 -11.59
N ALA A 198 -13.47 -14.56 -11.08
CA ALA A 198 -12.29 -14.53 -11.94
C ALA A 198 -12.33 -15.65 -13.01
N PRO A 199 -11.98 -15.35 -14.26
CA PRO A 199 -11.42 -14.10 -14.79
C PRO A 199 -12.46 -13.11 -15.36
N GLU A 200 -13.76 -13.34 -15.18
CA GLU A 200 -14.84 -12.52 -15.72
C GLU A 200 -14.88 -11.16 -15.01
N ARG A 201 -14.60 -10.08 -15.75
CA ARG A 201 -14.69 -8.71 -15.25
C ARG A 201 -16.09 -8.16 -15.46
N TYR A 202 -16.48 -7.18 -14.66
CA TYR A 202 -17.70 -6.44 -14.94
C TYR A 202 -17.57 -5.66 -16.26
N GLU A 203 -18.69 -5.42 -16.93
CA GLU A 203 -18.73 -4.63 -18.14
C GLU A 203 -18.17 -3.22 -17.89
N GLY A 204 -17.30 -2.75 -18.78
CA GLY A 204 -16.65 -1.46 -18.66
C GLY A 204 -15.53 -1.39 -17.61
N SER A 205 -15.16 -2.51 -16.99
CA SER A 205 -14.13 -2.54 -15.95
C SER A 205 -12.79 -1.97 -16.43
N GLN A 206 -12.24 -1.09 -15.61
CA GLN A 206 -10.89 -0.52 -15.79
C GLN A 206 -9.78 -1.41 -15.23
N PHE A 207 -10.10 -2.52 -14.59
CA PHE A 207 -9.08 -3.47 -14.15
C PHE A 207 -8.33 -4.04 -15.36
N PRO A 208 -6.98 -4.10 -15.35
CA PRO A 208 -6.18 -4.55 -16.49
C PRO A 208 -6.54 -5.96 -16.95
N GLU A 209 -6.57 -6.16 -18.28
CA GLU A 209 -6.95 -7.43 -18.89
C GLU A 209 -5.85 -8.49 -18.87
N GLY A 210 -6.30 -9.72 -18.87
CA GLY A 210 -5.51 -10.91 -19.10
C GLY A 210 -4.87 -11.48 -17.83
N ASP A 211 -4.53 -12.77 -17.94
CA ASP A 211 -3.99 -13.56 -16.84
C ASP A 211 -2.71 -12.97 -16.23
N ALA A 212 -1.89 -12.27 -17.02
CA ALA A 212 -0.64 -11.70 -16.53
C ALA A 212 -0.91 -10.62 -15.48
N ALA A 213 -1.82 -9.69 -15.78
CA ALA A 213 -2.19 -8.63 -14.85
C ALA A 213 -2.88 -9.21 -13.61
N GLN A 214 -3.81 -10.13 -13.81
CA GLN A 214 -4.52 -10.80 -12.72
C GLN A 214 -3.55 -11.56 -11.79
N ASN A 215 -2.60 -12.32 -12.35
CA ASN A 215 -1.60 -13.01 -11.56
C ASN A 215 -0.66 -12.05 -10.80
N GLN A 216 -0.27 -10.93 -11.40
CA GLN A 216 0.53 -9.92 -10.70
C GLN A 216 -0.26 -9.26 -9.56
N PHE A 217 -1.54 -8.98 -9.78
CA PHE A 217 -2.41 -8.43 -8.74
C PHE A 217 -2.52 -9.39 -7.54
N PHE A 218 -2.79 -10.66 -7.77
CA PHE A 218 -2.90 -11.63 -6.68
C PHE A 218 -1.58 -11.86 -5.94
N ARG A 219 -0.43 -11.74 -6.62
CA ARG A 219 0.89 -11.81 -5.99
C ARG A 219 1.23 -10.62 -5.09
N GLN A 220 0.49 -9.52 -5.18
CA GLN A 220 0.63 -8.37 -4.27
C GLN A 220 -0.02 -8.62 -2.91
N MET A 221 -0.84 -9.65 -2.78
CA MET A 221 -1.45 -9.99 -1.50
C MET A 221 -0.38 -10.38 -0.49
N THR A 222 -0.40 -9.69 0.64
CA THR A 222 0.62 -9.80 1.69
C THR A 222 -0.03 -10.27 2.98
N PRO A 223 0.50 -11.35 3.58
CA PRO A 223 -0.01 -11.86 4.85
C PRO A 223 0.23 -10.95 6.04
N ASN A 224 -0.61 -11.10 7.07
CA ASN A 224 -0.31 -10.60 8.40
C ASN A 224 0.69 -11.54 9.10
N THR A 225 1.56 -10.97 9.92
CA THR A 225 2.46 -11.73 10.79
C THR A 225 1.97 -11.81 12.24
N GLY A 226 0.83 -11.20 12.52
CA GLY A 226 0.11 -11.21 13.78
C GLY A 226 -1.28 -10.61 13.62
N ASP A 227 -2.11 -10.66 14.66
CA ASP A 227 -3.45 -10.11 14.64
C ASP A 227 -3.44 -8.62 14.32
N PHE A 228 -4.39 -8.16 13.53
CA PHE A 228 -4.56 -6.75 13.24
C PHE A 228 -4.97 -5.98 14.50
N ASP A 229 -4.24 -4.90 14.79
CA ASP A 229 -4.50 -3.98 15.89
C ASP A 229 -4.49 -2.54 15.38
N GLN A 230 -5.66 -1.94 15.30
CA GLN A 230 -5.83 -0.60 14.75
C GLN A 230 -5.09 0.47 15.59
N ALA A 231 -5.09 0.34 16.92
CA ALA A 231 -4.43 1.29 17.79
C ALA A 231 -2.90 1.23 17.65
N VAL A 232 -2.34 0.03 17.56
CA VAL A 232 -0.91 -0.18 17.28
C VAL A 232 -0.53 0.40 15.93
N ALA A 233 -1.32 0.15 14.90
CA ALA A 233 -1.08 0.69 13.57
C ALA A 233 -1.15 2.24 13.57
N ALA A 234 -2.19 2.83 14.15
CA ALA A 234 -2.35 4.28 14.22
C ALA A 234 -1.23 4.97 15.01
N ALA A 235 -0.78 4.37 16.12
CA ALA A 235 0.34 4.89 16.89
C ALA A 235 1.64 4.91 16.08
N ALA A 236 1.97 3.81 15.41
CA ALA A 236 3.16 3.74 14.57
C ALA A 236 3.11 4.73 13.41
N LEU A 237 1.93 4.89 12.77
CA LEU A 237 1.70 5.88 11.72
C LEU A 237 1.85 7.33 12.23
N GLY A 238 1.45 7.59 13.47
CA GLY A 238 1.67 8.89 14.13
C GLY A 238 3.17 9.25 14.20
N GLU A 239 4.02 8.28 14.53
CA GLU A 239 5.48 8.48 14.51
C GLU A 239 6.01 8.63 13.08
N VAL A 240 5.49 7.86 12.09
CA VAL A 240 5.82 8.08 10.67
C VAL A 240 5.54 9.53 10.25
N MET A 241 4.37 10.09 10.60
CA MET A 241 4.04 11.48 10.25
C MET A 241 5.02 12.50 10.85
N LYS A 242 5.47 12.29 12.08
CA LYS A 242 6.48 13.13 12.75
C LYS A 242 7.85 13.03 12.04
N ASP A 243 8.28 11.81 11.71
CA ASP A 243 9.55 11.57 11.04
C ASP A 243 9.55 12.17 9.63
N VAL A 244 8.44 12.04 8.89
CA VAL A 244 8.28 12.66 7.57
C VAL A 244 8.34 14.19 7.69
N GLN A 245 7.66 14.79 8.65
CA GLN A 245 7.74 16.23 8.88
C GLN A 245 9.16 16.67 9.28
N THR A 246 9.84 15.90 10.09
CA THR A 246 11.25 16.18 10.45
C THR A 246 12.16 16.13 9.22
N LEU A 247 11.93 15.16 8.33
CA LEU A 247 12.74 14.96 7.13
C LEU A 247 12.49 16.01 6.04
N THR A 248 11.24 16.48 5.92
CA THR A 248 10.78 17.35 4.81
C THR A 248 10.53 18.79 5.23
N GLY A 249 10.27 19.04 6.51
CA GLY A 249 9.84 20.36 7.02
C GLY A 249 8.34 20.63 6.84
N HIS A 250 7.58 19.70 6.25
CA HIS A 250 6.17 19.88 5.92
C HIS A 250 5.27 18.81 6.55
N LYS A 251 4.02 19.17 6.84
CA LYS A 251 2.96 18.21 7.17
C LYS A 251 2.65 17.35 5.95
N SER A 252 2.15 16.14 6.19
CA SER A 252 1.93 15.14 5.16
C SER A 252 0.52 15.21 4.55
N ILE A 253 0.42 15.01 3.26
CA ILE A 253 -0.83 14.59 2.61
C ILE A 253 -0.93 13.07 2.83
N PHE A 254 -1.97 12.65 3.54
CA PHE A 254 -2.15 11.25 3.91
C PHE A 254 -3.10 10.54 2.95
N VAL A 255 -2.56 9.67 2.11
CA VAL A 255 -3.31 8.87 1.13
C VAL A 255 -3.53 7.48 1.72
N THR A 256 -4.78 7.12 1.94
CA THR A 256 -5.14 5.86 2.57
C THR A 256 -6.05 5.02 1.69
N HIS A 257 -6.01 3.70 1.85
CA HIS A 257 -6.89 2.78 1.15
C HIS A 257 -7.55 1.80 2.11
N SER A 258 -8.86 1.61 1.98
CA SER A 258 -9.61 0.50 2.60
C SER A 258 -9.43 0.41 4.12
N GLN A 259 -8.89 -0.70 4.65
CA GLN A 259 -8.53 -0.87 6.06
C GLN A 259 -7.57 0.23 6.54
N GLY A 260 -6.61 0.64 5.70
CA GLY A 260 -5.72 1.76 6.01
C GLY A 260 -6.48 3.08 6.17
N GLY A 261 -7.62 3.26 5.50
CA GLY A 261 -8.52 4.38 5.74
C GLY A 261 -9.12 4.35 7.15
N ALA A 262 -9.58 3.17 7.61
CA ALA A 262 -10.07 3.03 8.98
C ALA A 262 -8.98 3.34 10.02
N VAL A 263 -7.75 2.86 9.81
CA VAL A 263 -6.58 3.21 10.65
C VAL A 263 -6.30 4.71 10.59
N GLY A 264 -6.38 5.29 9.40
CA GLY A 264 -6.04 6.69 9.14
C GLY A 264 -6.82 7.69 9.99
N TRP A 265 -8.06 7.38 10.34
CA TRP A 265 -8.88 8.23 11.20
C TRP A 265 -8.39 8.32 12.66
N ASP A 266 -7.61 7.34 13.11
CA ASP A 266 -7.04 7.29 14.46
C ASP A 266 -5.61 7.84 14.53
N VAL A 267 -4.99 8.14 13.39
CA VAL A 267 -3.65 8.77 13.35
C VAL A 267 -3.73 10.20 13.90
N PRO A 268 -2.78 10.61 14.79
CA PRO A 268 -2.75 11.97 15.30
C PRO A 268 -2.69 13.02 14.19
N ALA A 269 -3.57 14.01 14.27
CA ALA A 269 -3.81 15.01 13.22
C ALA A 269 -2.70 16.06 13.07
N ASP A 270 -1.81 16.20 14.05
CA ASP A 270 -0.85 17.33 14.17
C ASP A 270 0.06 17.50 12.96
N ASN A 271 0.46 16.39 12.33
CA ASN A 271 1.39 16.36 11.22
C ASN A 271 0.70 16.01 9.88
N ILE A 272 -0.63 16.10 9.81
CA ILE A 272 -1.41 15.86 8.60
C ILE A 272 -1.87 17.20 8.03
N ALA A 273 -1.62 17.41 6.73
CA ALA A 273 -2.05 18.57 5.98
C ALA A 273 -3.40 18.35 5.29
N ALA A 274 -3.62 17.14 4.77
CA ALA A 274 -4.86 16.70 4.14
C ALA A 274 -4.99 15.18 4.19
N ILE A 275 -6.21 14.67 4.07
CA ILE A 275 -6.48 13.23 3.92
C ILE A 275 -7.15 12.98 2.57
N VAL A 276 -6.57 12.04 1.80
CA VAL A 276 -7.18 11.48 0.59
C VAL A 276 -7.47 10.02 0.88
N ALA A 277 -8.72 9.70 1.15
CA ALA A 277 -9.16 8.36 1.53
C ALA A 277 -9.80 7.64 0.33
N ILE A 278 -9.16 6.57 -0.12
CA ILE A 278 -9.65 5.75 -1.23
C ILE A 278 -10.45 4.60 -0.65
N GLU A 279 -11.75 4.63 -0.84
CA GLU A 279 -12.70 3.64 -0.35
C GLU A 279 -12.39 3.19 1.09
N PRO A 280 -12.34 4.10 2.06
CA PRO A 280 -12.03 3.73 3.44
C PRO A 280 -13.03 2.71 3.98
N GLY A 281 -12.59 1.83 4.88
CA GLY A 281 -13.45 0.81 5.50
C GLY A 281 -14.59 1.37 6.36
N GLY A 282 -14.71 2.68 6.45
CA GLY A 282 -15.72 3.45 7.17
C GLY A 282 -15.23 4.87 7.43
N THR A 283 -16.05 5.67 8.10
CA THR A 283 -15.72 7.03 8.57
C THR A 283 -15.89 7.10 10.08
N PRO A 284 -15.28 8.08 10.77
CA PRO A 284 -15.55 8.31 12.18
C PRO A 284 -17.04 8.52 12.44
N ALA A 285 -17.53 8.01 13.56
CA ALA A 285 -18.89 8.33 13.98
C ALA A 285 -19.02 9.84 14.26
N ILE A 286 -20.11 10.44 13.79
CA ILE A 286 -20.39 11.86 13.98
C ILE A 286 -20.38 12.17 15.48
N GLY A 287 -19.62 13.20 15.88
CA GLY A 287 -19.44 13.59 17.28
C GLY A 287 -18.49 12.72 18.10
N SER A 288 -17.84 11.71 17.50
CA SER A 288 -16.80 10.94 18.18
C SER A 288 -15.54 11.78 18.47
N GLU A 289 -14.63 11.22 19.26
CA GLU A 289 -13.34 11.86 19.54
C GLU A 289 -12.52 12.06 18.25
N GLN A 290 -12.49 11.05 17.37
CA GLN A 290 -11.80 11.12 16.07
C GLN A 290 -12.41 12.22 15.19
N TYR A 291 -13.74 12.27 15.08
CA TYR A 291 -14.45 13.33 14.36
C TYR A 291 -14.06 14.71 14.86
N THR A 292 -14.11 14.89 16.18
CA THR A 292 -13.83 16.19 16.83
C THR A 292 -12.37 16.61 16.66
N LYS A 293 -11.43 15.67 16.73
CA LYS A 293 -10.00 15.93 16.47
C LYS A 293 -9.75 16.41 15.04
N LEU A 294 -10.30 15.71 14.04
CA LEU A 294 -10.15 16.08 12.63
C LEU A 294 -10.76 17.48 12.37
N LEU A 295 -11.95 17.73 12.89
CA LEU A 295 -12.63 19.00 12.73
C LEU A 295 -11.84 20.15 13.38
N SER A 296 -11.37 19.95 14.62
CA SER A 296 -10.58 20.95 15.34
C SER A 296 -9.22 21.24 14.70
N ALA A 297 -8.63 20.26 14.05
CA ALA A 297 -7.39 20.42 13.30
C ALA A 297 -7.59 21.11 11.94
N GLY A 298 -8.83 21.26 11.48
CA GLY A 298 -9.17 21.89 10.20
C GLY A 298 -8.63 21.13 8.99
N ILE A 299 -8.53 19.79 9.09
CA ILE A 299 -7.96 18.98 8.02
C ILE A 299 -8.95 18.84 6.85
N PRO A 300 -8.58 19.25 5.63
CA PRO A 300 -9.40 18.97 4.45
C PRO A 300 -9.35 17.48 4.11
N ILE A 301 -10.50 16.92 3.75
CA ILE A 301 -10.69 15.50 3.49
C ILE A 301 -11.31 15.30 2.11
N ALA A 302 -10.72 14.41 1.29
CA ALA A 302 -11.35 13.88 0.09
C ALA A 302 -11.56 12.37 0.25
N ILE A 303 -12.76 11.89 -0.04
CA ILE A 303 -13.10 10.46 0.00
C ILE A 303 -13.55 10.04 -1.39
N TYR A 304 -12.89 9.06 -1.98
CA TYR A 304 -13.17 8.58 -3.33
C TYR A 304 -13.82 7.20 -3.29
N PHE A 305 -14.86 7.02 -4.08
CA PHE A 305 -15.52 5.73 -4.31
C PHE A 305 -15.55 5.40 -5.80
N GLY A 306 -15.28 4.13 -6.12
CA GLY A 306 -15.32 3.58 -7.46
C GLY A 306 -16.73 3.22 -7.92
N ASP A 307 -16.79 2.42 -8.97
CA ASP A 307 -18.00 1.95 -9.62
C ASP A 307 -18.53 0.63 -9.02
N TYR A 308 -19.61 0.11 -9.58
CA TYR A 308 -20.27 -1.15 -9.19
C TYR A 308 -20.81 -1.16 -7.75
N ILE A 309 -21.06 0.01 -7.17
CA ILE A 309 -21.68 0.17 -5.86
C ILE A 309 -23.21 0.27 -5.99
N ASP A 310 -23.71 1.10 -6.91
CA ASP A 310 -25.15 1.25 -7.17
C ASP A 310 -25.68 0.21 -8.15
N ASN A 311 -24.90 -0.13 -9.17
CA ASN A 311 -25.23 -1.01 -10.28
C ASN A 311 -24.59 -2.40 -10.19
N GLY A 312 -23.92 -2.71 -9.09
CA GLY A 312 -23.35 -4.04 -8.84
C GLY A 312 -24.42 -5.10 -8.57
N PRO A 313 -24.05 -6.41 -8.69
CA PRO A 313 -24.99 -7.50 -8.44
C PRO A 313 -25.52 -7.49 -7.00
N GLU A 314 -26.85 -7.49 -6.84
CA GLU A 314 -27.51 -7.43 -5.52
C GLU A 314 -27.33 -8.74 -4.69
N ASP A 315 -27.07 -9.86 -5.35
CA ASP A 315 -26.83 -11.15 -4.74
C ASP A 315 -25.40 -11.31 -4.19
N ILE A 316 -24.53 -10.32 -4.42
CA ILE A 316 -23.17 -10.26 -3.88
C ILE A 316 -23.12 -9.37 -2.64
N MET A 317 -22.79 -9.95 -1.50
CA MET A 317 -22.79 -9.26 -0.19
C MET A 317 -21.94 -7.97 -0.19
N SER A 318 -20.84 -7.93 -0.92
CA SER A 318 -19.97 -6.75 -0.98
C SER A 318 -20.64 -5.55 -1.62
N THR A 319 -21.59 -5.74 -2.56
CA THR A 319 -22.35 -4.63 -3.16
C THR A 319 -23.10 -3.83 -2.09
N SER A 320 -23.89 -4.51 -1.25
CA SER A 320 -24.62 -3.85 -0.17
C SER A 320 -23.70 -3.30 0.92
N PHE A 321 -22.55 -3.96 1.18
CA PHE A 321 -21.56 -3.48 2.13
C PHE A 321 -20.95 -2.15 1.68
N TRP A 322 -20.43 -2.06 0.47
CA TRP A 322 -19.79 -0.84 -0.03
C TRP A 322 -20.79 0.31 -0.23
N ARG A 323 -22.05 -0.01 -0.56
CA ARG A 323 -23.12 0.99 -0.58
C ARG A 323 -23.32 1.64 0.78
N ARG A 324 -23.43 0.85 1.85
CA ARG A 324 -23.52 1.38 3.23
C ARG A 324 -22.30 2.21 3.63
N VAL A 325 -21.11 1.79 3.25
CA VAL A 325 -19.87 2.52 3.56
C VAL A 325 -19.85 3.87 2.85
N ARG A 326 -20.19 3.92 1.56
CA ARG A 326 -20.30 5.16 0.79
C ARG A 326 -21.37 6.09 1.36
N ASP A 327 -22.55 5.56 1.63
CA ASP A 327 -23.67 6.36 2.17
C ASP A 327 -23.33 6.92 3.55
N GLY A 328 -22.60 6.16 4.37
CA GLY A 328 -22.02 6.64 5.63
C GLY A 328 -21.01 7.77 5.44
N ALA A 329 -20.17 7.69 4.40
CA ALA A 329 -19.21 8.75 4.07
C ALA A 329 -19.92 10.03 3.58
N LEU A 330 -21.00 9.89 2.81
CA LEU A 330 -21.83 11.03 2.41
C LEU A 330 -22.48 11.72 3.61
N ALA A 331 -23.03 10.95 4.55
CA ALA A 331 -23.59 11.50 5.80
C ALA A 331 -22.53 12.16 6.66
N PHE A 332 -21.35 11.55 6.80
CA PHE A 332 -20.21 12.12 7.50
C PHE A 332 -19.80 13.47 6.89
N ALA A 333 -19.60 13.52 5.57
CA ALA A 333 -19.20 14.75 4.89
C ALA A 333 -20.22 15.86 5.02
N ALA A 334 -21.52 15.54 4.93
CA ALA A 334 -22.59 16.51 5.10
C ALA A 334 -22.54 17.15 6.49
N GLN A 335 -22.39 16.35 7.55
CA GLN A 335 -22.31 16.85 8.90
C GLN A 335 -20.98 17.57 9.20
N TYR A 336 -19.86 17.00 8.71
CA TYR A 336 -18.53 17.59 8.89
C TYR A 336 -18.46 19.02 8.30
N ASN A 337 -19.03 19.20 7.11
CA ASN A 337 -19.13 20.50 6.45
C ASN A 337 -20.11 21.45 7.17
N ALA A 338 -21.22 20.93 7.69
CA ALA A 338 -22.16 21.73 8.48
C ALA A 338 -21.52 22.24 9.78
N ASP A 339 -20.61 21.48 10.36
CA ASP A 339 -19.86 21.84 11.57
C ASP A 339 -18.60 22.71 11.27
N GLY A 340 -18.42 23.14 10.01
CA GLY A 340 -17.34 24.03 9.58
C GLY A 340 -16.07 23.36 9.09
N GLY A 341 -16.09 22.04 8.84
CA GLY A 341 -15.00 21.30 8.21
C GLY A 341 -15.01 21.43 6.67
N ASP A 342 -14.04 20.78 6.04
CA ASP A 342 -13.91 20.68 4.58
C ASP A 342 -13.79 19.19 4.20
N CYS A 343 -14.89 18.57 3.78
CA CYS A 343 -14.93 17.19 3.33
C CYS A 343 -15.66 17.07 1.98
N THR A 344 -14.97 16.50 1.00
CA THR A 344 -15.51 16.20 -0.32
C THR A 344 -15.62 14.68 -0.49
N VAL A 345 -16.80 14.17 -0.84
CA VAL A 345 -16.98 12.80 -1.30
C VAL A 345 -17.11 12.77 -2.80
N VAL A 346 -16.24 12.05 -3.46
CA VAL A 346 -16.18 11.87 -4.91
C VAL A 346 -16.67 10.45 -5.23
N ASP A 347 -17.86 10.36 -5.79
CA ASP A 347 -18.40 9.14 -6.38
C ASP A 347 -18.01 9.18 -7.87
N LEU A 348 -16.99 8.43 -8.27
CA LEU A 348 -16.37 8.52 -9.60
C LEU A 348 -17.39 8.40 -10.74
N PRO A 349 -18.37 7.47 -10.72
CA PRO A 349 -19.38 7.39 -11.76
C PRO A 349 -20.22 8.67 -11.93
N LYS A 350 -20.45 9.42 -10.83
CA LYS A 350 -21.22 10.67 -10.89
C LYS A 350 -20.50 11.83 -11.54
N ILE A 351 -19.18 11.72 -11.66
CA ILE A 351 -18.36 12.70 -12.40
C ILE A 351 -17.89 12.19 -13.76
N GLY A 352 -18.43 11.03 -14.21
CA GLY A 352 -18.16 10.47 -15.54
C GLY A 352 -16.95 9.54 -15.60
N ILE A 353 -16.28 9.26 -14.49
CA ILE A 353 -15.18 8.30 -14.39
C ILE A 353 -15.76 6.95 -13.96
N THR A 354 -15.82 5.99 -14.86
CA THR A 354 -16.54 4.72 -14.67
C THR A 354 -15.66 3.50 -14.79
N GLY A 355 -16.15 2.36 -14.30
CA GLY A 355 -15.52 1.06 -14.44
C GLY A 355 -14.44 0.76 -13.38
N ASN A 356 -14.30 1.58 -12.36
CA ASN A 356 -13.30 1.41 -11.33
C ASN A 356 -13.77 0.50 -10.19
N SER A 357 -12.96 -0.48 -9.87
CA SER A 357 -13.16 -1.34 -8.71
C SER A 357 -12.65 -0.67 -7.42
N HIS A 358 -12.50 -1.47 -6.37
CA HIS A 358 -11.88 -1.04 -5.11
C HIS A 358 -10.42 -0.59 -5.26
N PHE A 359 -9.76 -0.95 -6.36
CA PHE A 359 -8.33 -0.69 -6.61
C PHE A 359 -8.09 0.35 -7.70
N MET A 360 -8.89 1.41 -7.74
CA MET A 360 -8.85 2.47 -8.75
C MET A 360 -7.44 3.04 -9.01
N PHE A 361 -6.55 3.02 -8.03
CA PHE A 361 -5.16 3.49 -8.16
C PHE A 361 -4.26 2.55 -8.96
N GLN A 362 -4.71 1.32 -9.27
CA GLN A 362 -3.99 0.33 -10.07
C GLN A 362 -4.63 0.08 -11.45
N GLU A 363 -5.73 0.74 -11.76
CA GLU A 363 -6.56 0.48 -12.93
C GLU A 363 -6.17 1.34 -14.14
N LEU A 364 -6.75 1.03 -15.31
CA LEU A 364 -6.32 1.59 -16.61
C LEU A 364 -6.40 3.11 -16.67
N ASN A 365 -7.35 3.71 -15.98
CA ASN A 365 -7.57 5.14 -15.88
C ASN A 365 -7.04 5.77 -14.57
N ASN A 366 -6.10 5.10 -13.89
CA ASN A 366 -5.55 5.57 -12.61
C ASN A 366 -4.96 6.99 -12.69
N LYS A 367 -4.43 7.38 -13.87
CA LYS A 367 -3.92 8.72 -14.10
C LYS A 367 -5.03 9.78 -14.07
N GLU A 368 -6.18 9.51 -14.68
CA GLU A 368 -7.33 10.44 -14.67
C GLU A 368 -7.79 10.74 -13.23
N ILE A 369 -7.79 9.70 -12.38
CA ILE A 369 -8.15 9.85 -10.97
C ILE A 369 -7.05 10.60 -10.21
N ALA A 370 -5.78 10.31 -10.47
CA ALA A 370 -4.66 11.06 -9.90
C ALA A 370 -4.71 12.54 -10.29
N ASP A 371 -5.01 12.86 -11.55
CA ASP A 371 -5.19 14.24 -12.04
C ASP A 371 -6.34 14.95 -11.30
N HIS A 372 -7.44 14.25 -11.01
CA HIS A 372 -8.55 14.80 -10.23
C HIS A 372 -8.14 15.06 -8.76
N ILE A 373 -7.38 14.16 -8.15
CA ILE A 373 -6.81 14.36 -6.80
C ILE A 373 -5.85 15.56 -6.80
N TYR A 374 -4.99 15.67 -7.82
CA TYR A 374 -4.08 16.80 -7.97
C TYR A 374 -4.84 18.14 -8.01
N GLN A 375 -5.89 18.25 -8.81
CA GLN A 375 -6.74 19.46 -8.90
C GLN A 375 -7.41 19.76 -7.54
N TRP A 376 -7.84 18.73 -6.81
CA TRP A 376 -8.38 18.89 -5.46
C TRP A 376 -7.35 19.44 -4.47
N LEU A 377 -6.11 18.93 -4.52
CA LEU A 377 -4.99 19.42 -3.72
C LEU A 377 -4.61 20.86 -4.11
N GLU A 378 -4.51 21.15 -5.41
CA GLU A 378 -4.20 22.49 -5.93
C GLU A 378 -5.21 23.53 -5.43
N SER A 379 -6.50 23.21 -5.44
CA SER A 379 -7.55 24.11 -4.94
C SER A 379 -7.42 24.45 -3.44
N ARG A 380 -6.55 23.75 -2.72
CA ARG A 380 -6.24 23.95 -1.29
C ARG A 380 -4.81 24.40 -1.03
N ALA A 381 -4.11 24.83 -2.08
CA ALA A 381 -2.70 25.26 -2.03
C ALA A 381 -1.75 24.17 -1.48
N LEU A 382 -2.01 22.91 -1.81
CA LEU A 382 -1.24 21.73 -1.44
C LEU A 382 -0.54 21.10 -2.67
N ALA A 383 -0.27 21.90 -3.71
CA ALA A 383 0.39 21.47 -4.95
C ALA A 383 1.56 22.39 -5.31
#